data_02b959ef28857d3ec5c7810617d4dcb5
#
_entry.id   02b959ef28857d3ec5c7810617d4dcb5
#
_cell.length_a   1.000
_cell.length_b   1.000
_cell.length_c   1.000
_cell.angle_alpha   90.00
_cell.angle_beta   90.00
_cell.angle_gamma   90.00
#
_symmetry.space_group_name_H-M   'P 1'
#
loop_
_entity.id
_entity.type
_entity.pdbx_description
1 polymer ?
#
loop_
_entity_poly.entity_id
_entity_poly.type
_entity_poly.pdbx_seq_one_letter_code
_entity_poly.pdbx_strand_id
1 'polypeptide(L)'
;MAVCDVYVEWNQGDPPRYRCYVNDELFTERSWIWHDRYLEEYIPIQAVPGHYNIRYELVDPEHAGIKVHNWRVVTGPGMVDDQGCVHIQATQIA
;
A
#
# COMPACT_ATOMS: atom_id res chain seq x y z
N MET A 1 11.61 1.32 3.31
CA MET A 1 10.29 0.99 3.91
C MET A 1 9.28 2.05 3.50
N ALA A 2 8.34 1.70 2.67
CA ALA A 2 7.23 2.57 2.33
C ALA A 2 6.09 2.34 3.30
N VAL A 3 5.33 3.40 3.59
CA VAL A 3 4.19 3.34 4.51
C VAL A 3 3.04 4.11 3.89
N CYS A 4 1.84 3.61 4.07
CA CYS A 4 0.63 4.31 3.69
C CYS A 4 -0.47 4.05 4.71
N ASP A 5 -1.49 4.89 4.68
CA ASP A 5 -2.66 4.74 5.53
C ASP A 5 -3.77 4.13 4.68
N VAL A 6 -4.29 2.99 5.12
CA VAL A 6 -5.34 2.25 4.44
C VAL A 6 -6.62 2.35 5.25
N TYR A 7 -7.71 2.67 4.57
CA TYR A 7 -9.03 2.74 5.18
C TYR A 7 -10.04 2.06 4.28
N VAL A 8 -10.85 1.19 4.85
CA VAL A 8 -11.91 0.49 4.11
C VAL A 8 -13.25 0.86 4.71
N GLU A 9 -14.15 1.38 3.85
CA GLU A 9 -15.52 1.65 4.23
C GLU A 9 -16.40 0.45 3.87
N TRP A 10 -17.17 -0.02 4.84
CA TRP A 10 -18.14 -1.09 4.61
C TRP A 10 -19.26 -0.99 5.63
N ASN A 11 -20.47 -1.37 5.23
CA ASN A 11 -21.65 -1.15 6.06
C ASN A 11 -22.30 -2.42 6.52
N GLN A 12 -22.25 -3.49 5.75
CA GLN A 12 -22.93 -4.72 6.09
C GLN A 12 -22.31 -5.89 5.35
N GLY A 13 -22.60 -7.09 5.83
CA GLY A 13 -22.06 -8.31 5.25
C GLY A 13 -20.78 -8.76 5.91
N ASP A 14 -20.09 -9.68 5.28
CA ASP A 14 -18.82 -10.18 5.78
C ASP A 14 -17.74 -9.10 5.67
N PRO A 15 -16.73 -9.12 6.55
CA PRO A 15 -15.62 -8.19 6.44
C PRO A 15 -14.99 -8.25 5.06
N PRO A 16 -14.77 -7.09 4.42
CA PRO A 16 -14.16 -7.06 3.11
C PRO A 16 -12.69 -7.48 3.17
N ARG A 17 -12.21 -8.03 2.07
CA ARG A 17 -10.80 -8.38 1.93
C ARG A 17 -10.17 -7.50 0.87
N TYR A 18 -8.92 -7.19 1.05
CA TYR A 18 -8.15 -6.46 0.06
C TYR A 18 -6.78 -7.08 -0.13
N ARG A 19 -6.20 -6.84 -1.28
CA ARG A 19 -4.86 -7.29 -1.64
C ARG A 19 -3.98 -6.11 -1.94
N CYS A 20 -2.72 -6.22 -1.56
CA CYS A 20 -1.69 -5.26 -1.89
C CYS A 20 -0.68 -5.91 -2.82
N TYR A 21 -0.37 -5.25 -3.91
CA TYR A 21 0.59 -5.72 -4.90
C TYR A 21 1.74 -4.74 -5.01
N VAL A 22 2.94 -5.27 -5.13
CA VAL A 22 4.13 -4.50 -5.48
C VAL A 22 4.61 -5.00 -6.83
N ASN A 23 4.58 -4.15 -7.85
CA ASN A 23 4.90 -4.50 -9.23
C ASN A 23 4.14 -5.74 -9.71
N ASP A 24 2.83 -5.78 -9.40
CA ASP A 24 1.93 -6.87 -9.77
C ASP A 24 2.20 -8.21 -9.07
N GLU A 25 3.13 -8.25 -8.11
CA GLU A 25 3.30 -9.40 -7.25
C GLU A 25 2.52 -9.20 -5.96
N LEU A 26 1.78 -10.22 -5.55
CA LEU A 26 1.00 -10.15 -4.32
C LEU A 26 1.92 -10.03 -3.12
N PHE A 27 1.78 -8.93 -2.39
CA PHE A 27 2.53 -8.71 -1.16
C PHE A 27 1.75 -9.20 0.07
N THR A 28 0.47 -8.83 0.16
CA THR A 28 -0.35 -9.23 1.29
C THR A 28 -1.83 -9.23 0.92
N GLU A 29 -2.59 -10.05 1.65
CA GLU A 29 -4.05 -10.06 1.60
C GLU A 29 -4.56 -9.99 3.03
N ARG A 30 -5.52 -9.12 3.29
CA ARG A 30 -6.07 -8.92 4.62
C ARG A 30 -7.58 -8.86 4.59
N SER A 31 -8.20 -9.31 5.69
CA SER A 31 -9.59 -9.05 5.98
C SER A 31 -9.70 -7.80 6.83
N TRP A 32 -10.56 -6.87 6.43
CA TRP A 32 -10.74 -5.61 7.15
C TRP A 32 -11.90 -5.77 8.11
N ILE A 33 -11.59 -5.78 9.40
CA ILE A 33 -12.58 -6.04 10.44
C ILE A 33 -12.90 -4.79 11.27
N TRP A 34 -12.33 -3.65 10.91
CA TRP A 34 -12.48 -2.43 11.72
C TRP A 34 -13.48 -1.47 11.09
N HIS A 35 -14.10 -0.67 11.97
CA HIS A 35 -14.90 0.48 11.57
C HIS A 35 -14.26 1.73 12.17
N ASP A 36 -14.30 2.84 11.44
CA ASP A 36 -13.80 4.14 11.90
C ASP A 36 -12.31 4.13 12.29
N ARG A 37 -11.53 3.30 11.65
CA ARG A 37 -10.09 3.21 11.89
C ARG A 37 -9.37 3.08 10.56
N TYR A 38 -8.12 3.51 10.56
CA TYR A 38 -7.22 3.27 9.46
C TYR A 38 -6.04 2.40 9.92
N LEU A 39 -5.40 1.75 8.98
CA LEU A 39 -4.23 0.92 9.24
C LEU A 39 -3.02 1.54 8.57
N GLU A 40 -1.94 1.74 9.33
CA GLU A 40 -0.66 2.06 8.73
C GLU A 40 -0.05 0.78 8.20
N GLU A 41 0.09 0.69 6.88
CA GLU A 41 0.65 -0.48 6.24
C GLU A 41 2.12 -0.23 5.92
N TYR A 42 2.98 -1.11 6.39
CA TYR A 42 4.43 -1.04 6.18
C TYR A 42 4.81 -2.00 5.08
N ILE A 43 5.41 -1.48 4.03
CA ILE A 43 5.74 -2.25 2.83
C ILE A 43 7.26 -2.23 2.65
N PRO A 44 7.96 -3.33 2.98
CA PRO A 44 9.39 -3.40 2.77
C PRO A 44 9.68 -3.51 1.27
N ILE A 45 10.57 -2.66 0.79
CA ILE A 45 11.03 -2.67 -0.57
C ILE A 45 12.55 -2.77 -0.53
N GLN A 46 13.10 -3.67 -1.35
CA GLN A 46 14.54 -3.80 -1.46
C GLN A 46 15.12 -2.49 -2.00
N ALA A 47 16.26 -2.08 -1.44
CA ALA A 47 16.88 -0.83 -1.81
C ALA A 47 17.65 -0.94 -3.14
N VAL A 48 17.02 -1.53 -4.14
CA VAL A 48 17.56 -1.64 -5.49
C VAL A 48 17.01 -0.49 -6.31
N PRO A 49 17.85 0.23 -7.06
CA PRO A 49 17.34 1.32 -7.90
C PRO A 49 16.26 0.85 -8.86
N GLY A 50 15.22 1.66 -9.01
CA GLY A 50 14.11 1.34 -9.89
C GLY A 50 12.82 2.00 -9.46
N HIS A 51 11.75 1.56 -10.07
CA HIS A 51 10.39 2.03 -9.80
C HIS A 51 9.55 0.88 -9.30
N TYR A 52 8.82 1.12 -8.24
CA TYR A 52 7.98 0.11 -7.60
C TYR A 52 6.56 0.66 -7.48
N ASN A 53 5.62 0.04 -8.15
CA ASN A 53 4.21 0.42 -8.09
C ASN A 53 3.52 -0.39 -7.01
N ILE A 54 2.96 0.29 -6.02
CA ILE A 54 2.19 -0.33 -4.96
C ILE A 54 0.72 -0.10 -5.29
N ARG A 55 -0.03 -1.19 -5.39
CA ARG A 55 -1.44 -1.17 -5.79
C ARG A 55 -2.29 -1.95 -4.81
N TYR A 56 -3.44 -1.39 -4.49
CA TYR A 56 -4.43 -2.04 -3.63
C TYR A 56 -5.66 -2.40 -4.44
N GLU A 57 -6.24 -3.54 -4.13
CA GLU A 57 -7.42 -4.05 -4.81
C GLU A 57 -8.36 -4.69 -3.80
N LEU A 58 -9.65 -4.32 -3.84
CA LEU A 58 -10.68 -5.00 -3.09
C LEU A 58 -11.02 -6.31 -3.78
N VAL A 59 -11.10 -7.40 -3.01
CA VAL A 59 -11.48 -8.71 -3.54
C VAL A 59 -12.95 -8.71 -3.91
N ASP A 60 -13.78 -8.02 -3.11
CA ASP A 60 -15.22 -7.92 -3.35
C ASP A 60 -15.64 -6.46 -3.24
N PRO A 61 -15.61 -5.69 -4.34
CA PRO A 61 -15.86 -4.25 -4.29
C PRO A 61 -17.34 -3.86 -4.21
N GLU A 62 -18.28 -4.79 -4.20
CA GLU A 62 -19.70 -4.47 -4.27
C GLU A 62 -20.22 -3.78 -3.02
N HIS A 63 -19.65 -4.06 -1.87
CA HIS A 63 -20.15 -3.57 -0.57
C HIS A 63 -19.13 -2.77 0.20
N ALA A 64 -18.01 -2.44 -0.40
CA ALA A 64 -16.93 -1.76 0.29
C ALA A 64 -16.17 -0.82 -0.63
N GLY A 65 -15.55 0.18 -0.05
CA GLY A 65 -14.65 1.08 -0.76
C GLY A 65 -13.32 1.14 -0.02
N ILE A 66 -12.22 1.20 -0.75
CA ILE A 66 -10.90 1.32 -0.16
C ILE A 66 -10.30 2.69 -0.49
N LYS A 67 -9.68 3.31 0.51
CA LYS A 67 -8.95 4.55 0.37
C LYS A 67 -7.54 4.35 0.89
N VAL A 68 -6.57 4.75 0.10
CA VAL A 68 -5.16 4.66 0.47
C VAL A 68 -4.54 6.03 0.27
N HIS A 69 -3.93 6.55 1.31
CA HIS A 69 -3.37 7.90 1.25
C HIS A 69 -2.17 8.02 2.19
N ASN A 70 -1.61 9.21 2.25
CA ASN A 70 -0.48 9.55 3.11
C ASN A 70 0.73 8.64 2.85
N TRP A 71 1.06 8.49 1.57
CA TRP A 71 2.23 7.73 1.15
C TRP A 71 3.51 8.41 1.61
N ARG A 72 4.42 7.63 2.20
CA ARG A 72 5.70 8.13 2.68
C ARG A 72 6.75 7.03 2.74
N VAL A 73 8.00 7.42 2.70
CA VAL A 73 9.12 6.52 2.94
C VAL A 73 9.71 6.88 4.31
N VAL A 74 9.71 5.93 5.23
CA VAL A 74 10.12 6.18 6.62
C VAL A 74 11.55 5.73 6.90
N THR A 75 12.07 4.75 6.15
CA THR A 75 13.46 4.32 6.26
C THR A 75 13.98 3.91 4.89
N GLY A 76 15.28 4.07 4.69
CA GLY A 76 15.93 3.68 3.45
C GLY A 76 15.83 4.72 2.36
N PRO A 77 16.46 4.47 1.21
CA PRO A 77 16.45 5.39 0.09
C PRO A 77 15.10 5.34 -0.63
N GLY A 78 14.78 6.42 -1.32
CA GLY A 78 13.63 6.45 -2.19
C GLY A 78 12.63 7.53 -1.83
N MET A 79 11.75 7.77 -2.76
CA MET A 79 10.63 8.70 -2.63
C MET A 79 9.37 8.01 -3.15
N VAL A 80 8.23 8.37 -2.60
CA VAL A 80 6.94 7.84 -3.04
C VAL A 80 6.02 8.99 -3.41
N ASP A 81 5.27 8.84 -4.50
CA ASP A 81 4.29 9.83 -4.92
C ASP A 81 2.90 9.51 -4.33
N ASP A 82 1.92 10.35 -4.67
CA ASP A 82 0.56 10.22 -4.12
C ASP A 82 -0.18 9.00 -4.64
N GLN A 83 0.36 8.31 -5.63
CA GLN A 83 -0.28 7.15 -6.24
C GLN A 83 0.37 5.83 -5.85
N GLY A 84 1.33 5.88 -4.93
CA GLY A 84 1.99 4.67 -4.45
C GLY A 84 3.14 4.21 -5.33
N CYS A 85 3.68 5.07 -6.17
CA CYS A 85 4.84 4.74 -6.96
C CYS A 85 6.10 5.15 -6.21
N VAL A 86 6.94 4.18 -5.89
CA VAL A 86 8.21 4.40 -5.17
C VAL A 86 9.33 4.46 -6.18
N HIS A 87 10.16 5.48 -6.06
CA HIS A 87 11.31 5.68 -6.92
C HIS A 87 12.59 5.59 -6.09
N ILE A 88 13.47 4.68 -6.44
CA ILE A 88 14.77 4.56 -5.82
C ILE A 88 15.81 4.85 -6.90
N GLN A 89 16.58 5.92 -6.68
CA GLN A 89 17.61 6.31 -7.61
C GLN A 89 18.90 5.56 -7.33
N ALA A 90 19.69 5.34 -8.37
CA ALA A 90 20.99 4.75 -8.22
C ALA A 90 21.88 5.68 -7.38
N THR A 91 22.52 5.13 -6.35
CA THR A 91 23.45 5.88 -5.54
C THR A 91 24.73 6.06 -6.32
N GLN A 92 25.12 7.32 -6.54
CA GLN A 92 26.43 7.61 -7.12
C GLN A 92 27.46 7.62 -6.01
N ILE A 93 28.43 6.74 -6.16
CA ILE A 93 29.58 6.76 -5.28
C ILE A 93 30.60 7.67 -5.94
N ALA A 94 30.77 8.80 -5.33
CA ALA A 94 31.79 9.75 -5.83
C ALA A 94 33.17 9.33 -5.35
#